data_bf12d1e887a63f4a55e4c0f486713398
#
_entry.id   bf12d1e887a63f4a55e4c0f486713398
#
_cell.length_a   1.000
_cell.length_b   1.000
_cell.length_c   1.000
_cell.angle_alpha   90.00
_cell.angle_beta   90.00
_cell.angle_gamma   90.00
#
_symmetry.space_group_name_H-M   'P 1'
#
loop_
_entity.id
_entity.type
_entity.pdbx_description
1 polymer ?
#
loop_
_entity_poly.entity_id
_entity_poly.type
_entity_poly.pdbx_seq_one_letter_code
_entity_poly.pdbx_strand_id
1 'polypeptide(L)' 'MIQQVIVVEGKSDIARVRQAVDADLIATGGYALRSAVIQDIRAAYEKRGIIIL' A
#
# COMPACT_ATOMS: atom_id res chain seq x y z
N MET A 1 14.81 -3.70 -3.33
CA MET A 1 13.41 -3.23 -3.12
C MET A 1 12.44 -4.37 -3.33
N ILE A 2 11.41 -4.44 -2.49
CA ILE A 2 10.34 -5.42 -2.68
C ILE A 2 9.52 -4.98 -3.90
N GLN A 3 9.26 -5.91 -4.81
CA GLN A 3 8.54 -5.62 -6.04
C GLN A 3 7.06 -5.31 -5.80
N GLN A 4 6.42 -6.05 -4.90
CA GLN A 4 5.01 -5.85 -4.59
C GLN A 4 4.80 -4.54 -3.83
N VAL A 5 3.62 -3.95 -4.02
CA VAL A 5 3.19 -2.79 -3.25
C VAL A 5 2.51 -3.27 -1.97
N ILE A 6 2.88 -2.67 -0.85
CA ILE A 6 2.31 -3.05 0.45
C ILE A 6 1.16 -2.10 0.76
N VAL A 7 -0.01 -2.66 1.07
CA VAL A 7 -1.19 -1.90 1.41
C VAL A 7 -1.38 -1.91 2.92
N VAL A 8 -1.45 -0.73 3.51
CA VAL A 8 -1.61 -0.55 4.96
C VAL A 8 -2.80 0.37 5.24
N GLU A 9 -3.28 0.36 6.48
CA GLU A 9 -4.43 1.15 6.85
C GLU A 9 -4.10 2.64 7.03
N GLY A 10 -3.05 2.95 7.76
CA GLY A 10 -2.76 4.32 8.15
C GLY A 10 -1.37 4.81 7.79
N LYS A 11 -1.21 6.15 7.84
CA LYS A 11 0.07 6.77 7.51
C LYS A 11 1.18 6.42 8.51
N SER A 12 0.83 6.17 9.76
CA SER A 12 1.82 5.75 10.76
C SER A 12 2.40 4.39 10.44
N ASP A 13 1.60 3.53 9.81
CA ASP A 13 2.06 2.21 9.38
C ASP A 13 3.08 2.33 8.25
N ILE A 14 2.91 3.32 7.38
CA ILE A 14 3.88 3.56 6.30
C ILE A 14 5.27 3.78 6.88
N ALA A 15 5.39 4.67 7.86
CA ALA A 15 6.68 4.96 8.47
C ALA A 15 7.29 3.72 9.12
N ARG A 16 6.47 2.94 9.82
CA ARG A 16 6.95 1.73 10.50
C ARG A 16 7.44 0.68 9.51
N VAL A 17 6.67 0.45 8.46
CA VAL A 17 7.05 -0.56 7.46
C VAL A 17 8.30 -0.13 6.70
N ARG A 18 8.43 1.16 6.37
CA ARG A 18 9.61 1.65 5.67
C ARG A 18 10.89 1.54 6.48
N GLN A 19 10.79 1.55 7.80
CA GLN A 19 11.96 1.32 8.65
C GLN A 19 12.46 -0.11 8.56
N ALA A 20 11.56 -1.05 8.27
CA ALA A 20 11.90 -2.47 8.23
C ALA A 20 12.20 -2.97 6.82
N VAL A 21 11.53 -2.43 5.81
CA VAL A 21 11.65 -2.91 4.44
C VAL A 21 11.68 -1.76 3.44
N ASP A 22 12.35 -2.00 2.32
CA ASP A 22 12.38 -1.07 1.19
C ASP A 22 11.29 -1.46 0.21
N ALA A 23 10.16 -0.78 0.28
CA ALA A 23 8.99 -1.07 -0.53
C ALA A 23 8.14 0.17 -0.75
N ASP A 24 7.34 0.16 -1.80
CA ASP A 24 6.31 1.17 -2.00
C ASP A 24 5.04 0.79 -1.24
N LEU A 25 4.38 1.78 -0.66
CA LEU A 25 3.21 1.55 0.17
C LEU A 25 2.04 2.42 -0.27
N ILE A 26 0.84 1.89 -0.06
CA ILE A 26 -0.41 2.62 -0.23
C ILE A 26 -1.16 2.56 1.11
N ALA A 27 -1.57 3.72 1.62
CA ALA A 27 -2.42 3.79 2.81
C ALA A 27 -3.88 3.92 2.38
N THR A 28 -4.75 3.08 2.93
CA THR A 28 -6.18 3.13 2.61
C THR A 28 -6.91 4.26 3.34
N GLY A 29 -6.36 4.73 4.44
CA GLY A 29 -6.93 5.84 5.19
C GLY A 29 -8.04 5.47 6.14
N GLY A 30 -8.20 4.21 6.48
CA GLY A 30 -9.18 3.78 7.47
C GLY A 30 -10.42 3.13 6.87
N TYR A 31 -11.61 3.60 7.30
CA TYR A 31 -12.86 2.90 7.01
C TYR A 31 -13.50 3.18 5.66
N ALA A 32 -13.00 4.10 4.89
CA ALA A 32 -13.59 4.39 3.58
C ALA A 32 -12.52 4.37 2.51
N LEU A 33 -12.69 3.51 1.52
CA LEU A 33 -11.81 3.48 0.37
C LEU A 33 -12.33 4.47 -0.67
N ARG A 34 -11.52 5.46 -0.99
CA ARG A 34 -11.84 6.42 -2.05
C ARG A 34 -11.56 5.78 -3.41
N SER A 35 -12.27 6.25 -4.43
CA SER A 35 -12.09 5.74 -5.79
C SER A 35 -10.65 5.80 -6.26
N ALA A 36 -9.95 6.89 -5.95
CA ALA A 36 -8.55 7.05 -6.34
C ALA A 36 -7.67 5.98 -5.70
N VAL A 37 -7.88 5.67 -4.41
CA VAL A 37 -7.12 4.64 -3.72
C VAL A 37 -7.39 3.27 -4.30
N ILE A 38 -8.65 2.97 -4.60
CA ILE A 38 -9.03 1.70 -5.23
C ILE A 38 -8.35 1.54 -6.57
N GLN A 39 -8.32 2.59 -7.38
CA GLN A 39 -7.64 2.57 -8.68
C GLN A 39 -6.14 2.35 -8.52
N ASP A 40 -5.52 2.98 -7.55
CA ASP A 40 -4.08 2.80 -7.30
C ASP A 40 -3.77 1.37 -6.89
N ILE A 41 -4.58 0.78 -6.01
CA ILE A 41 -4.41 -0.60 -5.58
C ILE A 41 -4.58 -1.56 -6.77
N ARG A 42 -5.60 -1.33 -7.58
CA ARG A 42 -5.83 -2.17 -8.76
C ARG A 42 -4.66 -2.10 -9.74
N ALA A 43 -4.18 -0.90 -10.03
CA ALA A 43 -3.04 -0.71 -10.92
C ALA A 43 -1.79 -1.40 -10.39
N ALA A 44 -1.53 -1.27 -9.10
CA ALA A 44 -0.40 -1.91 -8.45
C ALA A 44 -0.54 -3.45 -8.49
N TYR A 45 -1.73 -3.95 -8.23
CA TYR A 45 -1.99 -5.40 -8.28
C TYR A 45 -1.70 -5.97 -9.68
N GLU A 46 -2.18 -5.30 -10.71
CA GLU A 46 -2.00 -5.78 -12.09
C GLU A 46 -0.54 -5.77 -12.54
N LYS A 47 0.22 -4.76 -12.11
CA LYS A 47 1.59 -4.59 -12.58
C LYS A 47 2.62 -5.24 -11.68
N ARG A 48 2.39 -5.24 -10.37
CA ARG A 48 3.44 -5.59 -9.40
C ARG A 48 2.99 -6.62 -8.37
N GLY A 49 1.70 -6.80 -8.19
CA GLY A 49 1.16 -7.54 -7.07
C GLY A 49 1.09 -6.70 -5.80
N ILE A 50 0.28 -7.12 -4.85
CA ILE A 50 0.12 -6.40 -3.58
C ILE A 50 0.27 -7.34 -2.39
N ILE A 51 0.70 -6.77 -1.27
CA ILE A 51 0.74 -7.42 0.04
C ILE A 51 -0.13 -6.58 0.95
N ILE A 52 -1.11 -7.20 1.60
CA ILE A 52 -2.00 -6.52 2.53
C ILE A 52 -1.56 -6.83 3.95
N LEU A 53 -1.34 -5.77 4.71
CA LEU A 53 -0.98 -5.89 6.13
C LEU A 53 -2.14 -5.56 7.04
#